data_1e186f5dbea516966982192081518529
#
_entry.id   1e186f5dbea516966982192081518529
#
_cell.length_a   1.000
_cell.length_b   1.000
_cell.length_c   1.000
_cell.angle_alpha   90.00
_cell.angle_beta   90.00
_cell.angle_gamma   90.00
#
_symmetry.space_group_name_H-M   'P 1'
#
loop_
_entity.id
_entity.type
_entity.pdbx_description
1 polymer ?
#
loop_
_entity_poly.entity_id
_entity_poly.type
_entity_poly.pdbx_seq_one_letter_code
_entity_poly.pdbx_strand_id
1 'polypeptide(L)'
;TLREKIAQLSHLHGYQLYNGQEVDYQKLRDAAGDISYGCIEGFNLTGENVRKAFHAIQKYMVEETRLGIPVFTVTESLHGSVHDGSTIFPQSVAVGSTFNLDLAYQMTKAIATELRSQGVIQTLSPGLDVVRDLRWGRVEESFGEDPWLVGQMGIAQVKGYIDGGISPMLKPFG
;
A
#
# COMPACT_ATOMS: atom_id res chain seq x y z
N THR A 1 -13.87 4.12 23.50
CA THR A 1 -15.29 4.11 23.09
C THR A 1 -15.49 3.16 21.90
N LEU A 2 -16.74 2.77 21.60
CA LEU A 2 -17.06 1.96 20.42
C LEU A 2 -16.70 2.70 19.13
N ARG A 3 -16.94 4.01 19.06
CA ARG A 3 -16.61 4.85 17.89
C ARG A 3 -15.11 4.81 17.58
N GLU A 4 -14.26 4.90 18.58
CA GLU A 4 -12.80 4.82 18.42
C GLU A 4 -12.34 3.43 17.96
N LYS A 5 -12.97 2.36 18.47
CA LYS A 5 -12.68 0.99 18.00
C LYS A 5 -13.07 0.80 16.54
N ILE A 6 -14.21 1.35 16.10
CA ILE A 6 -14.65 1.30 14.70
C ILE A 6 -13.69 2.10 13.81
N ALA A 7 -13.22 3.26 14.25
CA ALA A 7 -12.27 4.07 13.50
C ALA A 7 -10.94 3.32 13.25
N GLN A 8 -10.49 2.48 14.21
CA GLN A 8 -9.30 1.63 14.00
C GLN A 8 -9.48 0.56 12.90
N LEU A 9 -10.70 0.28 12.48
CA LEU A 9 -11.02 -0.60 11.35
C LEU A 9 -11.31 0.17 10.06
N SER A 10 -11.15 1.48 10.07
CA SER A 10 -11.53 2.37 8.97
C SER A 10 -10.34 3.04 8.33
N HIS A 11 -10.45 3.30 7.03
CA HIS A 11 -9.53 4.11 6.25
C HIS A 11 -9.82 5.60 6.37
N LEU A 12 -8.77 6.41 6.40
CA LEU A 12 -8.82 7.83 6.10
C LEU A 12 -8.26 8.03 4.68
N HIS A 13 -9.03 8.71 3.82
CA HIS A 13 -8.60 8.93 2.43
C HIS A 13 -7.71 10.16 2.30
N GLY A 14 -6.44 9.92 1.97
CA GLY A 14 -5.41 10.95 1.92
C GLY A 14 -5.64 12.03 0.86
N TYR A 15 -6.21 11.69 -0.32
CA TYR A 15 -6.45 12.65 -1.39
C TYR A 15 -7.46 13.75 -1.03
N GLN A 16 -8.21 13.60 0.06
CA GLN A 16 -9.10 14.64 0.59
C GLN A 16 -8.41 15.57 1.58
N LEU A 17 -7.17 15.26 2.01
CA LEU A 17 -6.49 15.90 3.12
C LEU A 17 -5.39 16.87 2.73
N TYR A 18 -5.15 17.10 1.45
CA TYR A 18 -4.11 18.01 1.01
C TYR A 18 -4.64 19.11 0.10
N ASN A 19 -3.83 20.16 -0.03
CA ASN A 19 -4.05 21.29 -0.93
C ASN A 19 -2.75 21.51 -1.72
N GLY A 20 -2.80 21.39 -3.04
CA GLY A 20 -1.58 21.34 -3.86
C GLY A 20 -0.72 20.11 -3.49
N GLN A 21 0.44 20.31 -2.90
CA GLN A 21 1.40 19.28 -2.54
C GLN A 21 1.61 19.12 -1.02
N GLU A 22 0.80 19.80 -0.20
CA GLU A 22 0.95 19.83 1.26
C GLU A 22 -0.34 19.41 1.96
N VAL A 23 -0.20 18.82 3.16
CA VAL A 23 -1.34 18.47 4.00
C VAL A 23 -2.05 19.73 4.48
N ASP A 24 -3.35 19.77 4.26
CA ASP A 24 -4.22 20.79 4.81
C ASP A 24 -4.70 20.36 6.21
N TYR A 25 -4.13 20.97 7.23
CA TYR A 25 -4.45 20.64 8.61
C TYR A 25 -5.91 20.93 9.01
N GLN A 26 -6.58 21.86 8.32
CA GLN A 26 -8.01 22.09 8.59
C GLN A 26 -8.83 20.93 8.06
N LYS A 27 -8.57 20.47 6.83
CA LYS A 27 -9.21 19.27 6.26
C LYS A 27 -8.94 18.03 7.10
N LEU A 28 -7.72 17.88 7.62
CA LEU A 28 -7.37 16.76 8.49
C LEU A 28 -8.15 16.81 9.81
N ARG A 29 -8.28 17.96 10.44
CA ARG A 29 -9.10 18.16 11.64
C ARG A 29 -10.59 17.90 11.38
N ASP A 30 -11.11 18.37 10.26
CA ASP A 30 -12.51 18.17 9.89
C ASP A 30 -12.82 16.68 9.64
N ALA A 31 -11.87 15.93 9.08
CA ALA A 31 -12.03 14.51 8.79
C ALA A 31 -11.81 13.60 10.01
N ALA A 32 -10.77 13.83 10.79
CA ALA A 32 -10.35 12.96 11.88
C ALA A 32 -10.82 13.43 13.27
N GLY A 33 -10.88 14.75 13.51
CA GLY A 33 -11.17 15.31 14.83
C GLY A 33 -10.16 14.82 15.87
N ASP A 34 -10.64 14.30 16.97
CA ASP A 34 -9.84 13.73 18.07
C ASP A 34 -9.70 12.20 17.99
N ILE A 35 -9.98 11.59 16.83
CA ILE A 35 -10.03 10.15 16.64
C ILE A 35 -8.85 9.67 15.79
N SER A 36 -8.10 8.68 16.30
CA SER A 36 -7.11 7.95 15.51
C SER A 36 -7.79 6.93 14.59
N TYR A 37 -7.43 6.94 13.30
CA TYR A 37 -7.89 5.96 12.32
C TYR A 37 -6.90 4.79 12.21
N GLY A 38 -7.38 3.63 11.73
CA GLY A 38 -6.56 2.43 11.58
C GLY A 38 -5.55 2.56 10.46
N CYS A 39 -5.94 3.07 9.31
CA CYS A 39 -5.02 3.28 8.20
C CYS A 39 -5.37 4.52 7.36
N ILE A 40 -4.40 4.91 6.53
CA ILE A 40 -4.53 5.99 5.57
C ILE A 40 -3.89 5.59 4.25
N GLU A 41 -4.57 5.90 3.15
CA GLU A 41 -4.09 5.67 1.79
C GLU A 41 -4.56 6.78 0.83
N GLY A 42 -4.10 6.71 -0.43
CA GLY A 42 -4.66 7.51 -1.51
C GLY A 42 -4.12 8.92 -1.60
N PHE A 43 -2.84 9.06 -1.92
CA PHE A 43 -2.22 10.33 -2.24
C PHE A 43 -1.77 10.37 -3.71
N ASN A 44 -2.15 11.43 -4.43
CA ASN A 44 -1.62 11.76 -5.76
C ASN A 44 -0.51 12.82 -5.60
N LEU A 45 0.54 12.46 -4.89
CA LEU A 45 1.67 13.33 -4.58
C LEU A 45 2.96 12.69 -5.09
N THR A 46 4.02 13.49 -5.27
CA THR A 46 5.36 12.93 -5.49
C THR A 46 5.83 12.14 -4.27
N GLY A 47 6.73 11.17 -4.46
CA GLY A 47 7.20 10.32 -3.36
C GLY A 47 7.76 11.12 -2.17
N GLU A 48 8.44 12.25 -2.41
CA GLU A 48 8.91 13.13 -1.34
C GLU A 48 7.76 13.80 -0.58
N ASN A 49 6.75 14.30 -1.29
CA ASN A 49 5.61 14.98 -0.67
C ASN A 49 4.69 13.97 0.04
N VAL A 50 4.55 12.74 -0.47
CA VAL A 50 3.88 11.65 0.25
C VAL A 50 4.55 11.39 1.59
N ARG A 51 5.88 11.33 1.64
CA ARG A 51 6.62 11.15 2.89
C ARG A 51 6.33 12.28 3.90
N LYS A 52 6.32 13.52 3.44
CA LYS A 52 5.96 14.68 4.27
C LYS A 52 4.52 14.58 4.76
N ALA A 53 3.59 14.20 3.89
CA ALA A 53 2.17 14.03 4.23
C ALA A 53 1.97 12.93 5.28
N PHE A 54 2.55 11.75 5.08
CA PHE A 54 2.47 10.67 6.06
C PHE A 54 3.07 11.08 7.42
N HIS A 55 4.21 11.78 7.42
CA HIS A 55 4.79 12.27 8.66
C HIS A 55 3.87 13.28 9.39
N ALA A 56 3.28 14.22 8.67
CA ALA A 56 2.37 15.21 9.23
C ALA A 56 1.11 14.54 9.84
N ILE A 57 0.56 13.55 9.14
CA ILE A 57 -0.63 12.83 9.61
C ILE A 57 -0.29 11.93 10.80
N GLN A 58 0.85 11.23 10.79
CA GLN A 58 1.31 10.46 11.95
C GLN A 58 1.46 11.35 13.19
N LYS A 59 2.10 12.51 13.00
CA LYS A 59 2.23 13.47 14.09
C LYS A 59 0.88 13.89 14.66
N TYR A 60 -0.07 14.24 13.78
CA TYR A 60 -1.44 14.57 14.20
C TYR A 60 -2.10 13.43 14.97
N MET A 61 -2.04 12.20 14.43
CA MET A 61 -2.68 11.03 15.08
C MET A 61 -2.11 10.76 16.48
N VAL A 62 -0.81 10.93 16.65
CA VAL A 62 -0.13 10.66 17.94
C VAL A 62 -0.29 11.81 18.92
N GLU A 63 -0.19 13.06 18.48
CA GLU A 63 -0.08 14.23 19.36
C GLU A 63 -1.42 14.95 19.59
N GLU A 64 -2.35 14.91 18.62
CA GLU A 64 -3.59 15.69 18.65
C GLU A 64 -4.85 14.84 18.83
N THR A 65 -4.78 13.50 18.70
CA THR A 65 -5.94 12.65 18.97
C THR A 65 -5.94 12.13 20.41
N ARG A 66 -7.13 11.86 20.94
CA ARG A 66 -7.30 11.46 22.34
C ARG A 66 -6.52 10.21 22.76
N LEU A 67 -6.38 9.23 21.88
CA LEU A 67 -5.72 7.96 22.17
C LEU A 67 -4.24 7.92 21.77
N GLY A 68 -3.80 8.82 20.90
CA GLY A 68 -2.42 8.86 20.40
C GLY A 68 -1.98 7.61 19.65
N ILE A 69 -2.92 6.89 18.99
CA ILE A 69 -2.59 5.68 18.23
C ILE A 69 -2.11 6.07 16.84
N PRO A 70 -0.91 5.63 16.42
CA PRO A 70 -0.41 5.88 15.08
C PRO A 70 -1.25 5.18 14.02
N VAL A 71 -1.29 5.74 12.80
CA VAL A 71 -2.03 5.20 11.67
C VAL A 71 -1.13 4.34 10.77
N PHE A 72 -1.66 3.25 10.19
CA PHE A 72 -0.98 2.52 9.13
C PHE A 72 -0.98 3.34 7.84
N THR A 73 0.21 3.60 7.29
CA THR A 73 0.37 4.25 5.99
C THR A 73 0.40 3.17 4.91
N VAL A 74 -0.61 3.20 4.05
CA VAL A 74 -0.90 2.11 3.09
C VAL A 74 -0.86 2.66 1.66
N THR A 75 -0.42 1.84 0.70
CA THR A 75 -0.52 2.15 -0.74
C THR A 75 -0.59 0.89 -1.59
N GLU A 76 -1.03 1.04 -2.84
CA GLU A 76 -0.90 0.02 -3.87
C GLU A 76 0.54 -0.04 -4.40
N SER A 77 1.03 -1.26 -4.69
CA SER A 77 2.35 -1.42 -5.28
C SER A 77 2.54 -2.73 -6.05
N LEU A 78 1.52 -3.21 -6.73
CA LEU A 78 1.56 -4.46 -7.51
C LEU A 78 2.75 -4.53 -8.47
N HIS A 79 3.13 -3.40 -9.05
CA HIS A 79 4.27 -3.27 -9.97
C HIS A 79 5.08 -1.98 -9.73
N GLY A 80 5.22 -1.59 -8.48
CA GLY A 80 5.90 -0.37 -8.01
C GLY A 80 4.96 0.54 -7.26
N SER A 81 5.51 1.53 -6.58
CA SER A 81 4.71 2.55 -5.88
C SER A 81 3.90 3.38 -6.88
N VAL A 82 2.64 3.67 -6.55
CA VAL A 82 1.76 4.50 -7.39
C VAL A 82 2.03 6.00 -7.27
N HIS A 83 2.96 6.40 -6.42
CA HIS A 83 3.30 7.81 -6.23
C HIS A 83 4.20 8.34 -7.36
N ASP A 84 3.95 9.57 -7.79
CA ASP A 84 4.71 10.21 -8.87
C ASP A 84 6.22 10.20 -8.61
N GLY A 85 6.99 9.88 -9.65
CA GLY A 85 8.44 9.78 -9.58
C GLY A 85 8.97 8.43 -9.07
N SER A 86 8.08 7.49 -8.76
CA SER A 86 8.45 6.14 -8.36
C SER A 86 8.80 5.25 -9.56
N THR A 87 9.57 4.20 -9.32
CA THR A 87 9.93 3.21 -10.34
C THR A 87 8.73 2.34 -10.70
N ILE A 88 8.42 2.26 -11.98
CA ILE A 88 7.40 1.35 -12.52
C ILE A 88 8.07 0.06 -12.97
N PHE A 89 7.62 -1.04 -12.42
CA PHE A 89 8.04 -2.40 -12.76
C PHE A 89 7.02 -3.07 -13.69
N PRO A 90 7.36 -4.23 -14.29
CA PRO A 90 6.40 -5.01 -15.09
C PRO A 90 5.20 -5.45 -14.26
N GLN A 91 4.04 -5.55 -14.90
CA GLN A 91 2.81 -6.10 -14.30
C GLN A 91 2.99 -7.57 -13.88
N SER A 92 2.18 -8.03 -12.93
CA SER A 92 2.28 -9.38 -12.35
C SER A 92 2.22 -10.50 -13.39
N VAL A 93 1.38 -10.36 -14.43
CA VAL A 93 1.31 -11.34 -15.53
C VAL A 93 2.63 -11.46 -16.29
N ALA A 94 3.35 -10.36 -16.49
CA ALA A 94 4.67 -10.38 -17.13
C ALA A 94 5.73 -11.02 -16.22
N VAL A 95 5.67 -10.73 -14.91
CA VAL A 95 6.55 -11.36 -13.93
C VAL A 95 6.29 -12.86 -13.83
N GLY A 96 5.02 -13.28 -13.79
CA GLY A 96 4.61 -14.69 -13.82
C GLY A 96 5.12 -15.44 -15.04
N SER A 97 5.09 -14.79 -16.22
CA SER A 97 5.59 -15.34 -17.49
C SER A 97 7.10 -15.62 -17.52
N THR A 98 7.85 -15.07 -16.59
CA THR A 98 9.29 -15.37 -16.45
C THR A 98 9.57 -16.72 -15.81
N PHE A 99 8.62 -17.27 -15.06
CA PHE A 99 8.81 -18.44 -14.17
C PHE A 99 10.01 -18.31 -13.22
N ASN A 100 10.45 -17.09 -12.94
CA ASN A 100 11.66 -16.80 -12.16
C ASN A 100 11.31 -16.21 -10.78
N LEU A 101 11.30 -17.07 -9.78
CA LEU A 101 10.95 -16.70 -8.39
C LEU A 101 11.96 -15.74 -7.75
N ASP A 102 13.25 -15.89 -8.11
CA ASP A 102 14.29 -15.01 -7.58
C ASP A 102 14.13 -13.58 -8.13
N LEU A 103 13.83 -13.45 -9.43
CA LEU A 103 13.51 -12.16 -10.03
C LEU A 103 12.29 -11.49 -9.36
N ALA A 104 11.23 -12.25 -9.12
CA ALA A 104 10.04 -11.76 -8.42
C ALA A 104 10.38 -11.25 -7.00
N TYR A 105 11.19 -12.00 -6.25
CA TYR A 105 11.68 -11.60 -4.93
C TYR A 105 12.51 -10.31 -4.99
N GLN A 106 13.51 -10.24 -5.89
CA GLN A 106 14.41 -9.08 -5.99
C GLN A 106 13.66 -7.82 -6.40
N MET A 107 12.76 -7.92 -7.40
CA MET A 107 11.89 -6.83 -7.82
C MET A 107 11.07 -6.29 -6.64
N THR A 108 10.43 -7.18 -5.90
CA THR A 108 9.58 -6.79 -4.77
C THR A 108 10.37 -6.18 -3.62
N LYS A 109 11.58 -6.67 -3.36
CA LYS A 109 12.47 -6.06 -2.37
C LYS A 109 12.91 -4.65 -2.77
N ALA A 110 13.15 -4.41 -4.06
CA ALA A 110 13.43 -3.06 -4.57
C ALA A 110 12.21 -2.13 -4.40
N ILE A 111 11.01 -2.60 -4.76
CA ILE A 111 9.75 -1.88 -4.52
C ILE A 111 9.60 -1.53 -3.03
N ALA A 112 9.79 -2.49 -2.14
CA ALA A 112 9.69 -2.29 -0.70
C ALA A 112 10.67 -1.24 -0.18
N THR A 113 11.91 -1.22 -0.70
CA THR A 113 12.91 -0.21 -0.34
C THR A 113 12.44 1.20 -0.72
N GLU A 114 11.86 1.36 -1.90
CA GLU A 114 11.31 2.64 -2.37
C GLU A 114 10.11 3.06 -1.51
N LEU A 115 9.15 2.16 -1.25
CA LEU A 115 8.00 2.40 -0.37
C LEU A 115 8.42 2.86 1.03
N ARG A 116 9.43 2.21 1.62
CA ARG A 116 9.99 2.61 2.92
C ARG A 116 10.51 4.04 2.90
N SER A 117 11.21 4.44 1.84
CA SER A 117 11.72 5.80 1.70
C SER A 117 10.61 6.85 1.64
N GLN A 118 9.43 6.46 1.16
CA GLN A 118 8.22 7.28 1.10
C GLN A 118 7.41 7.29 2.41
N GLY A 119 7.80 6.49 3.40
CA GLY A 119 7.10 6.40 4.68
C GLY A 119 5.92 5.44 4.69
N VAL A 120 5.80 4.59 3.67
CA VAL A 120 4.81 3.50 3.63
C VAL A 120 5.26 2.37 4.54
N ILE A 121 4.32 1.75 5.25
CA ILE A 121 4.56 0.59 6.12
C ILE A 121 3.78 -0.65 5.70
N GLN A 122 2.72 -0.50 4.94
CA GLN A 122 1.93 -1.60 4.41
C GLN A 122 1.58 -1.38 2.95
N THR A 123 1.56 -2.46 2.17
CA THR A 123 1.11 -2.42 0.78
C THR A 123 -0.06 -3.37 0.55
N LEU A 124 -0.95 -3.01 -0.39
CA LEU A 124 -2.07 -3.83 -0.83
C LEU A 124 -1.64 -4.82 -1.94
N SER A 125 -0.56 -5.54 -1.69
CA SER A 125 0.09 -6.47 -2.62
C SER A 125 0.69 -7.65 -1.85
N PRO A 126 0.86 -8.85 -2.49
CA PRO A 126 0.57 -9.20 -3.88
C PRO A 126 -0.90 -9.53 -4.15
N GLY A 127 -1.32 -9.42 -5.42
CA GLY A 127 -2.55 -10.03 -5.91
C GLY A 127 -2.35 -11.53 -6.15
N LEU A 128 -3.23 -12.36 -5.59
CA LEU A 128 -3.13 -13.83 -5.64
C LEU A 128 -4.32 -14.51 -6.33
N ASP A 129 -5.05 -13.74 -7.14
CA ASP A 129 -6.10 -14.31 -7.98
C ASP A 129 -5.53 -15.33 -8.96
N VAL A 130 -6.27 -16.40 -9.17
CA VAL A 130 -6.02 -17.36 -10.25
C VAL A 130 -6.96 -17.04 -11.40
N VAL A 131 -6.41 -16.65 -12.55
CA VAL A 131 -7.21 -16.29 -13.72
C VAL A 131 -8.01 -17.51 -14.21
N ARG A 132 -9.33 -17.33 -14.34
CA ARG A 132 -10.24 -18.35 -14.87
C ARG A 132 -10.96 -17.89 -16.14
N ASP A 133 -11.16 -16.58 -16.26
CA ASP A 133 -11.88 -15.97 -17.38
C ASP A 133 -11.19 -14.68 -17.79
N LEU A 134 -10.74 -14.59 -19.04
CA LEU A 134 -10.02 -13.43 -19.59
C LEU A 134 -10.89 -12.15 -19.71
N ARG A 135 -12.21 -12.26 -19.52
CA ARG A 135 -13.11 -11.10 -19.45
C ARG A 135 -13.00 -10.34 -18.14
N TRP A 136 -12.37 -10.94 -17.11
CA TRP A 136 -12.08 -10.24 -15.87
C TRP A 136 -11.11 -9.07 -16.10
N GLY A 137 -11.47 -7.87 -15.68
CA GLY A 137 -10.75 -6.63 -15.99
C GLY A 137 -9.42 -6.42 -15.26
N ARG A 138 -8.97 -7.39 -14.40
CA ARG A 138 -7.73 -7.31 -13.60
C ARG A 138 -6.79 -8.48 -13.87
N VAL A 139 -6.86 -9.08 -15.04
CA VAL A 139 -6.02 -10.23 -15.43
C VAL A 139 -4.53 -9.92 -15.33
N GLU A 140 -4.11 -8.71 -15.67
CA GLU A 140 -2.71 -8.27 -15.63
C GLU A 140 -2.13 -8.22 -14.22
N GLU A 141 -2.98 -8.13 -13.19
CA GLU A 141 -2.55 -8.11 -11.79
C GLU A 141 -2.25 -9.51 -11.25
N SER A 142 -2.65 -10.57 -11.97
CA SER A 142 -2.41 -11.97 -11.59
C SER A 142 -1.12 -12.51 -12.21
N PHE A 143 -0.53 -13.54 -11.58
CA PHE A 143 0.60 -14.29 -12.12
C PHE A 143 0.18 -15.36 -13.15
N GLY A 144 -1.12 -15.51 -13.41
CA GLY A 144 -1.64 -16.41 -14.43
C GLY A 144 -2.76 -17.35 -13.95
N GLU A 145 -2.93 -18.44 -14.69
CA GLU A 145 -4.04 -19.40 -14.51
C GLU A 145 -3.65 -20.66 -13.70
N ASP A 146 -2.37 -20.88 -13.44
CA ASP A 146 -1.88 -22.00 -12.65
C ASP A 146 -1.80 -21.62 -11.15
N PRO A 147 -2.61 -22.24 -10.28
CA PRO A 147 -2.62 -21.92 -8.85
C PRO A 147 -1.30 -22.22 -8.14
N TRP A 148 -0.52 -23.19 -8.65
CA TRP A 148 0.79 -23.49 -8.08
C TRP A 148 1.79 -22.34 -8.37
N LEU A 149 1.83 -21.88 -9.63
CA LEU A 149 2.69 -20.75 -10.02
C LEU A 149 2.30 -19.47 -9.26
N VAL A 150 1.00 -19.14 -9.20
CA VAL A 150 0.50 -17.99 -8.42
C VAL A 150 0.96 -18.07 -6.96
N GLY A 151 0.84 -19.26 -6.36
CA GLY A 151 1.29 -19.48 -4.98
C GLY A 151 2.80 -19.27 -4.80
N GLN A 152 3.64 -19.82 -5.71
CA GLN A 152 5.10 -19.67 -5.62
C GLN A 152 5.57 -18.23 -5.84
N MET A 153 4.98 -17.54 -6.83
CA MET A 153 5.24 -16.10 -7.07
C MET A 153 4.82 -15.25 -5.87
N GLY A 154 3.64 -15.55 -5.30
CA GLY A 154 3.16 -14.89 -4.09
C GLY A 154 4.10 -15.06 -2.90
N ILE A 155 4.62 -16.26 -2.65
CA ILE A 155 5.60 -16.52 -1.60
C ILE A 155 6.88 -15.70 -1.83
N ALA A 156 7.38 -15.65 -3.06
CA ALA A 156 8.57 -14.89 -3.42
C ALA A 156 8.37 -13.39 -3.15
N GLN A 157 7.23 -12.84 -3.58
CA GLN A 157 6.90 -11.43 -3.37
C GLN A 157 6.70 -11.08 -1.89
N VAL A 158 5.99 -11.90 -1.13
CA VAL A 158 5.82 -11.72 0.31
C VAL A 158 7.16 -11.64 1.02
N LYS A 159 8.09 -12.54 0.72
CA LYS A 159 9.46 -12.51 1.27
C LYS A 159 10.18 -11.22 0.88
N GLY A 160 10.08 -10.78 -0.37
CA GLY A 160 10.68 -9.53 -0.84
C GLY A 160 10.15 -8.30 -0.09
N TYR A 161 8.84 -8.20 0.12
CA TYR A 161 8.25 -7.11 0.91
C TYR A 161 8.73 -7.12 2.36
N ILE A 162 8.68 -8.29 3.03
CA ILE A 162 9.12 -8.43 4.42
C ILE A 162 10.60 -8.07 4.57
N ASP A 163 11.47 -8.58 3.71
CA ASP A 163 12.91 -8.31 3.75
C ASP A 163 13.24 -6.85 3.42
N GLY A 164 12.38 -6.18 2.65
CA GLY A 164 12.43 -4.74 2.39
C GLY A 164 11.80 -3.88 3.50
N GLY A 165 11.21 -4.51 4.53
CA GLY A 165 10.64 -3.83 5.70
C GLY A 165 9.21 -3.28 5.48
N ILE A 166 8.45 -3.86 4.57
CA ILE A 166 7.04 -3.54 4.29
C ILE A 166 6.16 -4.71 4.71
N SER A 167 5.00 -4.43 5.31
CA SER A 167 3.97 -5.42 5.58
C SER A 167 3.15 -5.68 4.31
N PRO A 168 3.20 -6.87 3.70
CA PRO A 168 2.34 -7.19 2.56
C PRO A 168 0.92 -7.51 3.01
N MET A 169 -0.05 -7.22 2.13
CA MET A 169 -1.43 -7.67 2.28
C MET A 169 -1.78 -8.58 1.10
N LEU A 170 -1.97 -9.86 1.40
CA LEU A 170 -2.41 -10.84 0.41
C LEU A 170 -3.84 -10.52 -0.03
N LYS A 171 -4.07 -10.28 -1.31
CA LYS A 171 -5.39 -9.91 -1.82
C LYS A 171 -5.73 -10.61 -3.14
N PRO A 172 -7.04 -10.68 -3.45
CA PRO A 172 -8.17 -10.62 -2.52
C PRO A 172 -8.28 -11.92 -1.72
N PHE A 173 -9.03 -11.88 -0.65
CA PHE A 173 -9.34 -13.06 0.15
C PHE A 173 -10.86 -13.28 0.18
N GLY A 174 -11.31 -14.40 -0.34
CA GLY A 174 -12.72 -14.80 -0.41
C GLY A 174 -13.41 -14.27 -1.64
#